data_cc235ecb3328df86669509b01c12fa6a
#
_entry.id   cc235ecb3328df86669509b01c12fa6a
#
_cell.length_a   1.000
_cell.length_b   1.000
_cell.length_c   1.000
_cell.angle_alpha   90.00
_cell.angle_beta   90.00
_cell.angle_gamma   90.00
#
_symmetry.space_group_name_H-M   'P 1'
#
loop_
_entity.id
_entity.type
_entity.pdbx_description
1 polymer ?
#
loop_
_entity_poly.entity_id
_entity_poly.type
_entity_poly.pdbx_seq_one_letter_code
_entity_poly.pdbx_strand_id
1 'polypeptide(L)'
;PLAVTQEEAAKKKIEPKPVEAVVTEPAQPMAVELTALLDRVQGEEARSYAVSAVLRTWQTGNNPEIPDEISTIREDSDFFKVLAARHGLRVHQIDRHLGLVSRLNHPAVVRFESGAGGRPVYLSFVGLLDDYALLGSGDDIYRVKLRSLMERWQGSAFVFWKDWMNFSGTIPYDATSAAVISLKMLLNKTGSVDLALTGYFDDQTRLAVVEFQRQMGLPPDGVVGPVTQMALYNKTMSDKLPGMDRPVLPQEAIQ
;
A
#
# COMPACT_ATOMS: atom_id res chain seq x y z
N PRO A 1 -79.25 -27.02 -35.13
CA PRO A 1 -78.39 -26.84 -33.95
C PRO A 1 -77.02 -26.40 -34.38
N LEU A 2 -76.68 -25.26 -33.87
CA LEU A 2 -75.59 -24.39 -34.30
C LEU A 2 -74.23 -24.88 -33.72
N ALA A 3 -73.25 -24.95 -34.60
CA ALA A 3 -71.85 -25.10 -34.26
C ALA A 3 -71.28 -23.75 -33.86
N VAL A 4 -70.60 -23.70 -32.72
CA VAL A 4 -69.81 -22.55 -32.29
C VAL A 4 -68.37 -22.88 -32.50
N THR A 5 -67.72 -22.18 -33.40
CA THR A 5 -66.27 -22.19 -33.64
C THR A 5 -65.58 -21.36 -32.58
N GLN A 6 -64.68 -21.98 -31.81
CA GLN A 6 -63.75 -21.26 -30.91
C GLN A 6 -62.48 -20.94 -31.69
N GLU A 7 -62.22 -19.65 -31.80
CA GLU A 7 -61.00 -19.10 -32.36
C GLU A 7 -59.92 -19.07 -31.27
N GLU A 8 -58.88 -19.86 -31.41
CA GLU A 8 -57.78 -19.99 -30.50
C GLU A 8 -56.76 -18.86 -30.73
N ALA A 9 -56.77 -17.87 -29.87
CA ALA A 9 -55.83 -16.76 -29.91
C ALA A 9 -54.46 -17.23 -29.38
N ALA A 10 -53.52 -17.45 -30.26
CA ALA A 10 -52.15 -17.73 -29.91
C ALA A 10 -51.46 -16.54 -29.23
N LYS A 11 -51.33 -16.59 -27.91
CA LYS A 11 -50.48 -15.66 -27.15
C LYS A 11 -49.02 -15.96 -27.42
N LYS A 12 -48.37 -15.18 -28.28
CA LYS A 12 -46.93 -15.15 -28.50
C LYS A 12 -46.22 -14.66 -27.27
N LYS A 13 -45.64 -15.55 -26.49
CA LYS A 13 -44.82 -15.26 -25.32
C LYS A 13 -43.52 -14.61 -25.81
N ILE A 14 -43.39 -13.30 -25.55
CA ILE A 14 -42.15 -12.57 -25.80
C ILE A 14 -41.23 -12.89 -24.65
N GLU A 15 -40.23 -13.72 -24.88
CA GLU A 15 -39.11 -13.91 -23.93
C GLU A 15 -38.26 -12.65 -23.92
N PRO A 16 -37.97 -12.07 -22.71
CA PRO A 16 -37.06 -10.93 -22.63
C PRO A 16 -35.65 -11.41 -23.04
N LYS A 17 -35.07 -10.73 -24.03
CA LYS A 17 -33.66 -10.88 -24.36
C LYS A 17 -32.82 -10.64 -23.13
N PRO A 18 -31.76 -11.45 -22.86
CA PRO A 18 -30.83 -11.13 -21.77
C PRO A 18 -30.23 -9.75 -22.04
N VAL A 19 -30.40 -8.85 -21.09
CA VAL A 19 -29.67 -7.58 -21.08
C VAL A 19 -28.22 -7.96 -20.77
N GLU A 20 -27.34 -7.90 -21.76
CA GLU A 20 -25.91 -7.98 -21.54
C GLU A 20 -25.57 -6.88 -20.52
N ALA A 21 -25.16 -7.28 -19.33
CA ALA A 21 -24.62 -6.35 -18.36
C ALA A 21 -23.39 -5.70 -19.00
N VAL A 22 -23.52 -4.43 -19.34
CA VAL A 22 -22.38 -3.59 -19.73
C VAL A 22 -21.47 -3.54 -18.50
N VAL A 23 -20.42 -4.37 -18.53
CA VAL A 23 -19.33 -4.26 -17.55
C VAL A 23 -18.63 -2.95 -17.89
N THR A 24 -19.04 -1.87 -17.25
CA THR A 24 -18.30 -0.61 -17.30
C THR A 24 -16.96 -0.88 -16.61
N GLU A 25 -15.87 -0.84 -17.39
CA GLU A 25 -14.53 -0.81 -16.81
C GLU A 25 -14.48 0.30 -15.74
N PRO A 26 -13.90 0.03 -14.57
CA PRO A 26 -13.77 1.07 -13.54
C PRO A 26 -13.03 2.27 -14.13
N ALA A 27 -13.57 3.45 -13.92
CA ALA A 27 -12.97 4.69 -14.44
C ALA A 27 -11.51 4.77 -14.00
N GLN A 28 -10.60 4.84 -14.97
CA GLN A 28 -9.17 4.93 -14.66
C GLN A 28 -8.85 6.31 -14.06
N PRO A 29 -7.99 6.40 -13.02
CA PRO A 29 -7.59 7.68 -12.45
C PRO A 29 -7.04 8.62 -13.51
N MET A 30 -7.29 9.92 -13.37
CA MET A 30 -6.87 10.96 -14.33
C MET A 30 -5.35 11.04 -14.42
N ALA A 31 -4.79 10.99 -15.62
CA ALA A 31 -3.36 11.21 -15.85
C ALA A 31 -3.03 12.70 -15.75
N VAL A 32 -2.04 13.05 -14.92
CA VAL A 32 -1.60 14.44 -14.71
C VAL A 32 -0.08 14.54 -14.68
N GLU A 33 0.43 15.72 -15.02
CA GLU A 33 1.85 16.04 -14.83
C GLU A 33 2.16 16.27 -13.35
N LEU A 34 3.31 15.75 -12.87
CA LEU A 34 3.69 15.83 -11.45
C LEU A 34 3.72 17.28 -10.94
N THR A 35 4.29 18.21 -11.72
CA THR A 35 4.37 19.64 -11.34
C THR A 35 2.99 20.23 -11.13
N ALA A 36 2.09 20.02 -12.08
CA ALA A 36 0.71 20.52 -12.00
C ALA A 36 -0.05 19.93 -10.79
N LEU A 37 0.22 18.65 -10.46
CA LEU A 37 -0.36 18.03 -9.29
C LEU A 37 0.19 18.65 -7.99
N LEU A 38 1.51 18.86 -7.90
CA LEU A 38 2.13 19.48 -6.72
C LEU A 38 1.63 20.90 -6.49
N ASP A 39 1.42 21.69 -7.56
CA ASP A 39 0.86 23.04 -7.45
C ASP A 39 -0.60 23.04 -6.98
N ARG A 40 -1.37 22.01 -7.37
CA ARG A 40 -2.78 21.87 -7.02
C ARG A 40 -3.00 21.45 -5.57
N VAL A 41 -2.12 20.62 -4.99
CA VAL A 41 -2.30 19.95 -3.69
C VAL A 41 -1.61 20.71 -2.55
N GLN A 42 -1.30 21.98 -2.72
CA GLN A 42 -0.72 22.80 -1.65
C GLN A 42 -1.76 23.13 -0.57
N GLY A 43 -1.37 23.07 0.70
CA GLY A 43 -2.25 23.45 1.80
C GLY A 43 -1.81 22.89 3.14
N GLU A 44 -2.36 23.44 4.22
CA GLU A 44 -2.07 22.98 5.60
C GLU A 44 -2.57 21.55 5.85
N GLU A 45 -3.63 21.14 5.18
CA GLU A 45 -4.26 19.82 5.33
C GLU A 45 -3.68 18.74 4.41
N ALA A 46 -2.75 19.09 3.50
CA ALA A 46 -2.19 18.16 2.53
C ALA A 46 -1.63 16.88 3.18
N ARG A 47 -0.98 17.01 4.35
CA ARG A 47 -0.46 15.88 5.14
C ARG A 47 -1.57 14.96 5.62
N SER A 48 -2.67 15.53 6.10
CA SER A 48 -3.84 14.80 6.58
C SER A 48 -4.56 14.08 5.44
N TYR A 49 -4.74 14.74 4.31
CA TYR A 49 -5.35 14.13 3.12
C TYR A 49 -4.50 12.97 2.57
N ALA A 50 -3.18 13.14 2.51
CA ALA A 50 -2.29 12.08 2.03
C ALA A 50 -2.35 10.84 2.93
N VAL A 51 -2.30 11.01 4.25
CA VAL A 51 -2.34 9.86 5.17
C VAL A 51 -3.71 9.18 5.20
N SER A 52 -4.81 9.92 5.07
CA SER A 52 -6.15 9.33 4.99
C SER A 52 -6.29 8.39 3.80
N ALA A 53 -5.74 8.75 2.64
CA ALA A 53 -5.71 7.87 1.47
C ALA A 53 -4.90 6.58 1.73
N VAL A 54 -3.75 6.66 2.41
CA VAL A 54 -2.96 5.48 2.81
C VAL A 54 -3.74 4.59 3.79
N LEU A 55 -4.36 5.16 4.82
CA LEU A 55 -5.11 4.41 5.83
C LEU A 55 -6.31 3.67 5.21
N ARG A 56 -6.98 4.25 4.23
CA ARG A 56 -8.06 3.58 3.49
C ARG A 56 -7.58 2.30 2.80
N THR A 57 -6.36 2.28 2.24
CA THR A 57 -5.83 1.05 1.60
C THR A 57 -5.68 -0.10 2.60
N TRP A 58 -5.45 0.21 3.87
CA TRP A 58 -5.36 -0.77 4.96
C TRP A 58 -6.74 -1.17 5.53
N GLN A 59 -7.84 -0.66 4.97
CA GLN A 59 -9.22 -0.94 5.43
C GLN A 59 -9.39 -0.67 6.94
N THR A 60 -8.76 0.38 7.44
CA THR A 60 -8.79 0.74 8.87
C THR A 60 -10.08 1.45 9.30
N GLY A 61 -11.11 1.44 8.45
CA GLY A 61 -12.42 2.06 8.68
C GLY A 61 -12.79 3.06 7.60
N ASN A 62 -14.06 3.50 7.61
CA ASN A 62 -14.56 4.53 6.72
C ASN A 62 -13.99 5.88 7.16
N ASN A 63 -13.29 6.54 6.25
CA ASN A 63 -12.72 7.89 6.39
C ASN A 63 -12.05 8.14 7.77
N PRO A 64 -10.78 7.78 7.93
CA PRO A 64 -10.09 7.90 9.22
C PRO A 64 -10.02 9.38 9.63
N GLU A 65 -10.75 9.75 10.67
CA GLU A 65 -10.64 11.07 11.28
C GLU A 65 -9.28 11.23 11.96
N ILE A 66 -8.64 12.36 11.71
CA ILE A 66 -7.40 12.73 12.37
C ILE A 66 -7.76 13.63 13.55
N PRO A 67 -7.57 13.17 14.79
CA PRO A 67 -7.87 13.98 15.97
C PRO A 67 -7.05 15.26 16.01
N ASP A 68 -7.64 16.34 16.52
CA ASP A 68 -7.01 17.65 16.60
C ASP A 68 -5.67 17.61 17.35
N GLU A 69 -5.55 16.79 18.39
CA GLU A 69 -4.31 16.66 19.17
C GLU A 69 -3.16 16.13 18.29
N ILE A 70 -3.45 15.22 17.35
CA ILE A 70 -2.45 14.69 16.42
C ILE A 70 -2.12 15.72 15.35
N SER A 71 -3.09 16.49 14.89
CA SER A 71 -2.90 17.55 13.89
C SER A 71 -1.88 18.60 14.34
N THR A 72 -1.76 18.83 15.65
CA THR A 72 -0.79 19.78 16.23
C THR A 72 0.66 19.29 16.21
N ILE A 73 0.91 18.00 16.00
CA ILE A 73 2.27 17.44 15.94
C ILE A 73 2.99 17.99 14.70
N ARG A 74 4.10 18.70 14.91
CA ARG A 74 4.84 19.36 13.83
C ARG A 74 5.77 18.43 13.07
N GLU A 75 6.47 17.55 13.82
CA GLU A 75 7.40 16.59 13.21
C GLU A 75 6.66 15.49 12.46
N ASP A 76 6.95 15.33 11.18
CA ASP A 76 6.27 14.37 10.31
C ASP A 76 6.39 12.93 10.80
N SER A 77 7.61 12.55 11.22
CA SER A 77 7.86 11.19 11.71
C SER A 77 6.99 10.86 12.94
N ASP A 78 6.82 11.81 13.85
CA ASP A 78 6.02 11.61 15.06
C ASP A 78 4.52 11.64 14.72
N PHE A 79 4.09 12.57 13.87
CA PHE A 79 2.71 12.63 13.40
C PHE A 79 2.27 11.30 12.77
N PHE A 80 3.04 10.80 11.80
CA PHE A 80 2.68 9.55 11.12
C PHE A 80 2.79 8.33 12.03
N LYS A 81 3.77 8.26 12.94
CA LYS A 81 3.90 7.16 13.90
C LYS A 81 2.73 7.09 14.87
N VAL A 82 2.35 8.23 15.45
CA VAL A 82 1.24 8.29 16.40
C VAL A 82 -0.07 7.91 15.71
N LEU A 83 -0.30 8.44 14.52
CA LEU A 83 -1.51 8.14 13.77
C LEU A 83 -1.56 6.66 13.33
N ALA A 84 -0.47 6.13 12.79
CA ALA A 84 -0.39 4.71 12.40
C ALA A 84 -0.66 3.77 13.58
N ALA A 85 -0.10 4.07 14.75
CA ALA A 85 -0.28 3.24 15.95
C ALA A 85 -1.75 3.14 16.38
N ARG A 86 -2.56 4.19 16.22
CA ARG A 86 -4.02 4.15 16.47
C ARG A 86 -4.76 3.16 15.57
N HIS A 87 -4.21 2.88 14.40
CA HIS A 87 -4.76 1.93 13.42
C HIS A 87 -4.06 0.57 13.43
N GLY A 88 -3.23 0.28 14.45
CA GLY A 88 -2.48 -0.97 14.55
C GLY A 88 -1.41 -1.13 13.47
N LEU A 89 -0.94 -0.01 12.92
CA LEU A 89 0.12 0.06 11.91
C LEU A 89 1.40 0.64 12.51
N ARG A 90 2.50 0.45 11.78
CA ARG A 90 3.80 1.08 12.03
C ARG A 90 4.19 1.94 10.84
N VAL A 91 5.12 2.85 11.05
CA VAL A 91 5.70 3.68 10.00
C VAL A 91 7.21 3.52 9.98
N HIS A 92 7.75 3.39 8.78
CA HIS A 92 9.18 3.44 8.53
C HIS A 92 9.49 4.54 7.52
N GLN A 93 10.39 5.46 7.90
CA GLN A 93 10.82 6.55 7.02
C GLN A 93 11.95 6.08 6.11
N ILE A 94 11.84 6.42 4.82
CA ILE A 94 12.84 6.16 3.78
C ILE A 94 13.12 7.47 3.06
N ASP A 95 14.37 7.92 3.12
CA ASP A 95 14.79 9.17 2.50
C ASP A 95 15.45 8.93 1.14
N ARG A 96 15.07 9.72 0.15
CA ARG A 96 15.71 9.79 -1.19
C ARG A 96 15.86 8.44 -1.93
N HIS A 97 15.08 7.43 -1.58
CA HIS A 97 15.17 6.10 -2.19
C HIS A 97 13.81 5.55 -2.59
N LEU A 98 13.14 6.23 -3.54
CA LEU A 98 11.81 5.83 -4.01
C LEU A 98 11.77 4.42 -4.60
N GLY A 99 12.84 3.98 -5.25
CA GLY A 99 12.96 2.62 -5.77
C GLY A 99 12.88 1.55 -4.67
N LEU A 100 13.32 1.84 -3.45
CA LEU A 100 13.13 0.96 -2.30
C LEU A 100 11.67 0.95 -1.87
N VAL A 101 11.03 2.13 -1.77
CA VAL A 101 9.60 2.24 -1.43
C VAL A 101 8.75 1.40 -2.39
N SER A 102 9.00 1.53 -3.70
CA SER A 102 8.29 0.74 -4.72
C SER A 102 8.50 -0.77 -4.55
N ARG A 103 9.73 -1.21 -4.25
CA ARG A 103 10.03 -2.65 -4.05
C ARG A 103 9.41 -3.22 -2.79
N LEU A 104 9.29 -2.43 -1.73
CA LEU A 104 8.60 -2.87 -0.52
C LEU A 104 7.12 -3.12 -0.74
N ASN A 105 6.55 -2.54 -1.80
CA ASN A 105 5.16 -2.76 -2.22
C ASN A 105 4.14 -2.46 -1.13
N HIS A 106 4.41 -1.44 -0.30
CA HIS A 106 3.52 -0.99 0.77
C HIS A 106 3.09 0.46 0.51
N PRO A 107 1.85 0.84 0.82
CA PRO A 107 1.39 2.22 0.71
C PRO A 107 2.24 3.16 1.57
N ALA A 108 2.50 4.34 1.05
CA ALA A 108 3.33 5.34 1.71
C ALA A 108 2.76 6.74 1.55
N VAL A 109 3.09 7.64 2.47
CA VAL A 109 3.00 9.09 2.24
C VAL A 109 4.35 9.55 1.72
N VAL A 110 4.38 10.21 0.59
CA VAL A 110 5.57 10.82 -0.02
C VAL A 110 5.54 12.32 0.19
N ARG A 111 6.61 12.84 0.80
CA ARG A 111 6.82 14.26 1.02
C ARG A 111 7.71 14.82 -0.09
N PHE A 112 7.28 15.92 -0.67
CA PHE A 112 8.04 16.68 -1.64
C PHE A 112 8.55 17.96 -0.99
N GLU A 113 9.83 18.27 -1.18
CA GLU A 113 10.37 19.55 -0.77
C GLU A 113 9.90 20.63 -1.74
N SER A 114 9.37 21.71 -1.19
CA SER A 114 9.03 22.89 -1.99
C SER A 114 10.29 23.70 -2.24
N GLY A 115 10.52 24.11 -3.47
CA GLY A 115 11.64 25.00 -3.78
C GLY A 115 11.55 26.34 -3.02
N ALA A 116 12.71 26.95 -2.69
CA ALA A 116 12.84 28.32 -2.19
C ALA A 116 11.99 28.70 -0.96
N GLY A 117 11.89 27.82 0.03
CA GLY A 117 11.25 28.13 1.32
C GLY A 117 9.72 27.96 1.34
N GLY A 118 9.15 27.31 0.36
CA GLY A 118 7.74 26.92 0.36
C GLY A 118 7.44 25.79 1.36
N ARG A 119 6.15 25.57 1.64
CA ARG A 119 5.70 24.46 2.50
C ARG A 119 5.88 23.13 1.78
N PRO A 120 6.24 22.03 2.47
CA PRO A 120 6.29 20.71 1.87
C PRO A 120 4.91 20.27 1.37
N VAL A 121 4.89 19.52 0.28
CA VAL A 121 3.68 18.90 -0.29
C VAL A 121 3.68 17.42 0.03
N TYR A 122 2.53 16.88 0.41
CA TYR A 122 2.35 15.48 0.75
C TYR A 122 1.33 14.84 -0.18
N LEU A 123 1.69 13.68 -0.70
CA LEU A 123 0.80 12.84 -1.49
C LEU A 123 0.86 11.40 -0.95
N SER A 124 -0.23 10.68 -1.02
CA SER A 124 -0.16 9.23 -0.83
C SER A 124 0.43 8.58 -2.07
N PHE A 125 1.25 7.55 -1.89
CA PHE A 125 1.71 6.66 -2.96
C PHE A 125 1.07 5.29 -2.68
N VAL A 126 -0.03 5.01 -3.38
CA VAL A 126 -0.92 3.89 -3.05
C VAL A 126 -0.96 2.81 -4.14
N GLY A 127 -0.30 3.01 -5.26
CA GLY A 127 -0.29 2.01 -6.32
C GLY A 127 0.69 2.27 -7.44
N LEU A 128 0.91 1.20 -8.19
CA LEU A 128 1.63 1.18 -9.45
C LEU A 128 0.72 0.57 -10.51
N LEU A 129 0.58 1.22 -11.64
CA LEU A 129 -0.20 0.75 -12.77
C LEU A 129 0.58 1.01 -14.04
N ASP A 130 1.10 -0.04 -14.67
CA ASP A 130 2.01 0.06 -15.81
C ASP A 130 3.19 1.02 -15.51
N ASP A 131 3.33 2.09 -16.29
CA ASP A 131 4.36 3.10 -16.13
C ASP A 131 3.97 4.25 -15.19
N TYR A 132 2.87 4.11 -14.46
CA TYR A 132 2.33 5.18 -13.63
C TYR A 132 2.39 4.85 -12.14
N ALA A 133 2.74 5.85 -11.35
CA ALA A 133 2.48 5.89 -9.92
C ALA A 133 1.06 6.41 -9.66
N LEU A 134 0.34 5.78 -8.76
CA LEU A 134 -0.94 6.26 -8.27
C LEU A 134 -0.70 7.09 -7.02
N LEU A 135 -0.88 8.40 -7.17
CA LEU A 135 -0.71 9.38 -6.11
C LEU A 135 -2.06 9.94 -5.70
N GLY A 136 -2.31 10.04 -4.39
CA GLY A 136 -3.60 10.48 -3.86
C GLY A 136 -3.51 11.69 -2.95
N SER A 137 -4.60 12.47 -2.94
CA SER A 137 -4.85 13.54 -1.98
C SER A 137 -6.32 13.54 -1.61
N GLY A 138 -6.66 13.27 -0.35
CA GLY A 138 -8.04 13.06 0.06
C GLY A 138 -8.64 11.86 -0.66
N ASP A 139 -9.77 12.05 -1.33
CA ASP A 139 -10.47 11.01 -2.07
C ASP A 139 -9.99 10.86 -3.52
N ASP A 140 -9.24 11.84 -4.01
CA ASP A 140 -8.75 11.85 -5.39
C ASP A 140 -7.50 11.00 -5.56
N ILE A 141 -7.46 10.20 -6.64
CA ILE A 141 -6.29 9.44 -7.07
C ILE A 141 -5.91 9.90 -8.49
N TYR A 142 -4.64 10.15 -8.69
CA TYR A 142 -4.05 10.63 -9.93
C TYR A 142 -2.99 9.66 -10.45
N ARG A 143 -2.87 9.54 -11.77
CA ARG A 143 -1.79 8.82 -12.43
C ARG A 143 -0.68 9.79 -12.82
N VAL A 144 0.50 9.58 -12.29
CA VAL A 144 1.70 10.34 -12.63
C VAL A 144 2.73 9.40 -13.24
N LYS A 145 3.41 9.80 -14.31
CA LYS A 145 4.49 8.99 -14.88
C LYS A 145 5.50 8.63 -13.79
N LEU A 146 5.71 7.33 -13.56
CA LEU A 146 6.64 6.83 -12.54
C LEU A 146 8.05 7.38 -12.75
N ARG A 147 8.50 7.48 -14.00
CA ARG A 147 9.80 8.06 -14.34
C ARG A 147 9.91 9.51 -13.87
N SER A 148 8.91 10.36 -14.13
CA SER A 148 8.91 11.76 -13.68
C SER A 148 8.94 11.87 -12.16
N LEU A 149 8.24 10.96 -11.46
CA LEU A 149 8.28 10.88 -10.02
C LEU A 149 9.68 10.49 -9.52
N MET A 150 10.30 9.46 -10.10
CA MET A 150 11.64 8.99 -9.71
C MET A 150 12.75 10.01 -9.95
N GLU A 151 12.67 10.76 -11.06
CA GLU A 151 13.67 11.77 -11.41
C GLU A 151 13.59 13.03 -10.52
N ARG A 152 12.40 13.38 -10.06
CA ARG A 152 12.16 14.66 -9.36
C ARG A 152 12.04 14.52 -7.84
N TRP A 153 11.73 13.33 -7.34
CA TRP A 153 11.51 13.16 -5.92
C TRP A 153 12.85 13.05 -5.15
N GLN A 154 13.03 13.96 -4.20
CA GLN A 154 14.22 14.05 -3.33
C GLN A 154 13.86 14.09 -1.84
N GLY A 155 12.61 13.82 -1.52
CA GLY A 155 12.05 13.96 -0.18
C GLY A 155 12.15 12.71 0.68
N SER A 156 11.22 12.61 1.61
CA SER A 156 11.04 11.47 2.52
C SER A 156 9.75 10.72 2.18
N ALA A 157 9.77 9.41 2.30
CA ALA A 157 8.59 8.57 2.25
C ALA A 157 8.35 7.94 3.62
N PHE A 158 7.12 7.96 4.05
CA PHE A 158 6.66 7.32 5.28
C PHE A 158 5.85 6.11 4.90
N VAL A 159 6.46 4.92 4.98
CA VAL A 159 5.87 3.64 4.57
C VAL A 159 5.04 3.09 5.72
N PHE A 160 3.76 2.84 5.47
CA PHE A 160 2.84 2.27 6.45
C PHE A 160 2.80 0.75 6.30
N TRP A 161 2.96 0.04 7.40
CA TRP A 161 3.02 -1.41 7.41
C TRP A 161 2.49 -2.01 8.71
N LYS A 162 2.14 -3.28 8.69
CA LYS A 162 1.68 -4.01 9.86
C LYS A 162 2.71 -5.05 10.28
N ASP A 163 3.06 -5.04 11.56
CA ASP A 163 3.95 -6.04 12.16
C ASP A 163 3.15 -7.30 12.54
N TRP A 164 2.94 -8.16 11.54
CA TRP A 164 2.10 -9.36 11.68
C TRP A 164 2.66 -10.38 12.68
N MET A 165 3.96 -10.42 12.85
CA MET A 165 4.64 -11.38 13.72
C MET A 165 5.07 -10.78 15.05
N ASN A 166 4.73 -9.49 15.28
CA ASN A 166 5.07 -8.75 16.48
C ASN A 166 6.56 -8.83 16.84
N PHE A 167 7.41 -8.57 15.85
CA PHE A 167 8.87 -8.60 16.03
C PHE A 167 9.40 -7.50 16.96
N SER A 168 8.58 -6.47 17.24
CA SER A 168 8.90 -5.39 18.18
C SER A 168 10.19 -4.63 17.86
N GLY A 169 10.53 -4.51 16.57
CA GLY A 169 11.70 -3.79 16.09
C GLY A 169 12.69 -4.68 15.35
N THR A 170 13.97 -4.48 15.56
CA THR A 170 15.03 -5.28 14.94
C THR A 170 15.28 -6.55 15.74
N ILE A 171 15.36 -7.70 15.06
CA ILE A 171 15.80 -8.95 15.67
C ILE A 171 17.32 -8.99 15.61
N PRO A 172 18.02 -8.90 16.76
CA PRO A 172 19.48 -8.95 16.76
C PRO A 172 20.01 -10.37 16.49
N TYR A 173 21.24 -10.44 16.00
CA TYR A 173 22.01 -11.69 15.96
C TYR A 173 22.14 -12.28 17.39
N ASP A 174 22.19 -13.59 17.51
CA ASP A 174 22.17 -14.35 18.78
C ASP A 174 20.88 -14.18 19.62
N ALA A 175 19.82 -13.58 19.06
CA ALA A 175 18.55 -13.52 19.76
C ALA A 175 17.99 -14.91 20.05
N THR A 176 17.39 -15.05 21.22
CA THR A 176 16.62 -16.23 21.60
C THR A 176 15.19 -15.82 21.91
N SER A 177 14.26 -16.11 21.01
CA SER A 177 12.87 -15.69 21.20
C SER A 177 11.89 -16.42 20.25
N ALA A 178 10.60 -16.32 20.56
CA ALA A 178 9.54 -16.74 19.66
C ALA A 178 9.55 -15.97 18.32
N ALA A 179 10.06 -14.73 18.33
CA ALA A 179 10.23 -13.93 17.11
C ALA A 179 11.20 -14.59 16.12
N VAL A 180 12.25 -15.29 16.60
CA VAL A 180 13.18 -16.04 15.74
C VAL A 180 12.49 -17.24 15.10
N ILE A 181 11.62 -17.95 15.82
CA ILE A 181 10.81 -19.03 15.24
C ILE A 181 9.93 -18.47 14.11
N SER A 182 9.24 -17.36 14.35
CA SER A 182 8.41 -16.70 13.34
C SER A 182 9.24 -16.25 12.12
N LEU A 183 10.44 -15.71 12.33
CA LEU A 183 11.38 -15.37 11.26
C LEU A 183 11.75 -16.60 10.42
N LYS A 184 12.16 -17.71 11.06
CA LYS A 184 12.52 -18.95 10.36
C LYS A 184 11.34 -19.51 9.57
N MET A 185 10.12 -19.44 10.11
CA MET A 185 8.90 -19.82 9.38
C MET A 185 8.70 -18.98 8.13
N LEU A 186 8.89 -17.66 8.20
CA LEU A 186 8.79 -16.80 7.02
C LEU A 186 9.90 -17.09 6.01
N LEU A 187 11.15 -17.27 6.44
CA LEU A 187 12.25 -17.63 5.56
C LEU A 187 12.02 -18.97 4.86
N ASN A 188 11.58 -20.01 5.58
CA ASN A 188 11.23 -21.30 4.98
C ASN A 188 10.07 -21.15 3.96
N LYS A 189 9.09 -20.30 4.24
CA LYS A 189 7.97 -20.02 3.33
C LYS A 189 8.41 -19.36 2.02
N THR A 190 9.60 -18.73 1.97
CA THR A 190 10.14 -18.21 0.70
C THR A 190 10.52 -19.33 -0.28
N GLY A 191 10.67 -20.56 0.20
CA GLY A 191 11.05 -21.75 -0.59
C GLY A 191 12.54 -21.84 -0.89
N SER A 192 13.36 -20.93 -0.39
CA SER A 192 14.81 -20.88 -0.68
C SER A 192 15.67 -21.61 0.36
N VAL A 193 15.11 -21.88 1.55
CA VAL A 193 15.81 -22.49 2.68
C VAL A 193 14.88 -23.40 3.47
N ASP A 194 15.46 -24.33 4.24
CA ASP A 194 14.74 -25.17 5.20
C ASP A 194 15.50 -25.11 6.55
N LEU A 195 15.09 -24.17 7.39
CA LEU A 195 15.66 -23.93 8.71
C LEU A 195 14.90 -24.69 9.79
N ALA A 196 15.62 -25.32 10.72
CA ALA A 196 15.01 -25.89 11.91
C ALA A 196 14.34 -24.79 12.75
N LEU A 197 13.08 -24.99 13.13
CA LEU A 197 12.25 -23.99 13.84
C LEU A 197 12.66 -23.88 15.32
N THR A 198 13.91 -23.53 15.58
CA THR A 198 14.43 -23.23 16.91
C THR A 198 14.30 -21.75 17.21
N GLY A 199 14.17 -21.38 18.49
CA GLY A 199 14.09 -19.97 18.91
C GLY A 199 15.45 -19.25 18.91
N TYR A 200 16.52 -19.82 18.36
CA TYR A 200 17.87 -19.27 18.37
C TYR A 200 18.27 -18.74 16.98
N PHE A 201 18.76 -17.51 16.91
CA PHE A 201 19.23 -16.86 15.68
C PHE A 201 20.69 -17.23 15.43
N ASP A 202 20.89 -18.37 14.81
CA ASP A 202 22.20 -18.97 14.49
C ASP A 202 22.78 -18.44 13.15
N ASP A 203 24.01 -18.87 12.84
CA ASP A 203 24.70 -18.54 11.59
C ASP A 203 23.91 -18.96 10.36
N GLN A 204 23.22 -20.10 10.39
CA GLN A 204 22.41 -20.56 9.26
C GLN A 204 21.24 -19.61 9.03
N THR A 205 20.60 -19.14 10.09
CA THR A 205 19.53 -18.13 10.01
C THR A 205 20.08 -16.82 9.44
N ARG A 206 21.26 -16.37 9.91
CA ARG A 206 21.90 -15.17 9.40
C ARG A 206 22.21 -15.26 7.91
N LEU A 207 22.79 -16.37 7.46
CA LEU A 207 23.07 -16.59 6.04
C LEU A 207 21.80 -16.61 5.20
N ALA A 208 20.72 -17.23 5.69
CA ALA A 208 19.42 -17.22 5.03
C ALA A 208 18.84 -15.80 4.91
N VAL A 209 18.97 -14.96 5.95
CA VAL A 209 18.58 -13.54 5.89
C VAL A 209 19.38 -12.78 4.85
N VAL A 210 20.72 -12.94 4.84
CA VAL A 210 21.61 -12.31 3.85
C VAL A 210 21.21 -12.69 2.42
N GLU A 211 20.94 -13.97 2.19
CA GLU A 211 20.54 -14.44 0.86
C GLU A 211 19.17 -13.91 0.46
N PHE A 212 18.20 -13.90 1.37
CA PHE A 212 16.90 -13.29 1.14
C PHE A 212 17.03 -11.79 0.80
N GLN A 213 17.85 -11.05 1.55
CA GLN A 213 18.11 -9.63 1.29
C GLN A 213 18.70 -9.40 -0.11
N ARG A 214 19.66 -10.23 -0.56
CA ARG A 214 20.19 -10.16 -1.93
C ARG A 214 19.12 -10.38 -2.98
N GLN A 215 18.28 -11.42 -2.81
CA GLN A 215 17.19 -11.73 -3.74
C GLN A 215 16.18 -10.58 -3.83
N MET A 216 15.95 -9.88 -2.72
CA MET A 216 15.04 -8.73 -2.66
C MET A 216 15.72 -7.40 -3.05
N GLY A 217 17.00 -7.40 -3.41
CA GLY A 217 17.77 -6.19 -3.72
C GLY A 217 17.92 -5.23 -2.53
N LEU A 218 17.96 -5.78 -1.32
CA LEU A 218 18.23 -5.05 -0.07
C LEU A 218 19.73 -5.15 0.29
N PRO A 219 20.25 -4.24 1.14
CA PRO A 219 21.59 -4.39 1.72
C PRO A 219 21.70 -5.75 2.43
N PRO A 220 22.64 -6.61 2.04
CA PRO A 220 22.75 -7.98 2.58
C PRO A 220 23.57 -8.00 3.89
N ASP A 221 23.09 -7.32 4.92
CA ASP A 221 23.74 -7.15 6.22
C ASP A 221 23.42 -8.25 7.24
N GLY A 222 22.40 -9.07 6.96
CA GLY A 222 21.92 -10.10 7.87
C GLY A 222 21.11 -9.56 9.05
N VAL A 223 20.71 -8.29 9.02
CA VAL A 223 19.91 -7.64 10.06
C VAL A 223 18.42 -7.70 9.70
N VAL A 224 17.60 -8.16 10.63
CA VAL A 224 16.14 -8.25 10.43
C VAL A 224 15.46 -7.01 11.02
N GLY A 225 15.68 -5.86 10.37
CA GLY A 225 15.01 -4.61 10.67
C GLY A 225 13.69 -4.44 9.90
N PRO A 226 13.00 -3.28 10.06
CA PRO A 226 11.70 -3.02 9.42
C PRO A 226 11.67 -3.27 7.92
N VAL A 227 12.71 -2.88 7.18
CA VAL A 227 12.79 -3.07 5.72
C VAL A 227 12.81 -4.56 5.36
N THR A 228 13.62 -5.36 6.06
CA THR A 228 13.68 -6.82 5.84
C THR A 228 12.36 -7.49 6.23
N GLN A 229 11.72 -7.04 7.31
CA GLN A 229 10.42 -7.54 7.76
C GLN A 229 9.32 -7.26 6.72
N MET A 230 9.21 -6.02 6.23
CA MET A 230 8.27 -5.66 5.17
C MET A 230 8.48 -6.50 3.90
N ALA A 231 9.73 -6.69 3.49
CA ALA A 231 10.05 -7.52 2.33
C ALA A 231 9.65 -8.99 2.53
N LEU A 232 9.88 -9.55 3.73
CA LEU A 232 9.44 -10.91 4.09
C LEU A 232 7.91 -11.03 4.03
N TYR A 233 7.18 -10.06 4.60
CA TYR A 233 5.71 -10.05 4.55
C TYR A 233 5.21 -9.94 3.12
N ASN A 234 5.78 -9.04 2.32
CA ASN A 234 5.43 -8.91 0.91
C ASN A 234 5.64 -10.22 0.13
N LYS A 235 6.76 -10.91 0.35
CA LYS A 235 7.07 -12.18 -0.32
C LYS A 235 6.18 -13.34 0.14
N THR A 236 5.79 -13.39 1.43
CA THR A 236 5.17 -14.57 2.03
C THR A 236 3.69 -14.42 2.39
N MET A 237 3.18 -13.19 2.44
CA MET A 237 1.83 -12.84 2.91
C MET A 237 1.19 -11.76 2.02
N SER A 238 1.52 -11.71 0.74
CA SER A 238 1.05 -10.67 -0.19
C SER A 238 -0.48 -10.58 -0.31
N ASP A 239 -1.19 -11.67 -0.07
CA ASP A 239 -2.65 -11.74 -0.02
C ASP A 239 -3.27 -10.94 1.12
N LYS A 240 -2.50 -10.65 2.18
CA LYS A 240 -2.92 -9.91 3.37
C LYS A 240 -2.51 -8.43 3.35
N LEU A 241 -1.77 -8.01 2.33
CA LEU A 241 -1.22 -6.67 2.23
C LEU A 241 -1.96 -5.84 1.18
N PRO A 242 -2.16 -4.55 1.42
CA PRO A 242 -2.57 -3.62 0.38
C PRO A 242 -1.37 -3.33 -0.54
N GLY A 243 -1.02 -4.28 -1.41
CA GLY A 243 0.12 -4.15 -2.31
C GLY A 243 -0.10 -3.05 -3.34
N MET A 244 0.94 -2.24 -3.61
CA MET A 244 0.88 -1.21 -4.65
C MET A 244 0.76 -1.78 -6.07
N ASP A 245 1.13 -3.04 -6.28
CA ASP A 245 0.93 -3.81 -7.52
C ASP A 245 -0.53 -4.24 -7.76
N ARG A 246 -1.38 -4.07 -6.74
CA ARG A 246 -2.82 -4.38 -6.76
C ARG A 246 -3.59 -3.24 -6.09
N PRO A 247 -3.54 -2.03 -6.66
CA PRO A 247 -4.11 -0.86 -6.01
C PRO A 247 -5.63 -1.00 -5.87
N VAL A 248 -6.13 -0.64 -4.69
CA VAL A 248 -7.56 -0.47 -4.45
C VAL A 248 -7.92 0.93 -4.95
N LEU A 249 -8.55 1.00 -6.12
CA LEU A 249 -9.08 2.25 -6.64
C LEU A 249 -10.40 2.58 -5.95
N PRO A 250 -10.72 3.87 -5.72
CA PRO A 250 -12.03 4.27 -5.24
C PRO A 250 -13.09 3.75 -6.21
N GLN A 251 -14.03 2.96 -5.71
CA GLN A 251 -15.25 2.68 -6.46
C GLN A 251 -16.02 4.00 -6.50
N GLU A 252 -16.30 4.52 -7.69
CA GLU A 252 -17.32 5.56 -7.82
C GLU A 252 -18.58 5.03 -7.15
N ALA A 253 -19.09 5.78 -6.17
CA ALA A 253 -20.36 5.49 -5.56
C ALA A 253 -21.38 5.44 -6.70
N ILE A 254 -21.89 4.24 -6.96
CA ILE A 254 -23.01 4.03 -7.88
C ILE A 254 -24.17 4.78 -7.26
N GLN A 255 -24.46 5.96 -7.78
CA GLN A 255 -25.73 6.68 -7.54
C GLN A 255 -26.83 6.08 -8.40
#